data_47dcb750423abdc50c2cf23f4d67e47c
#
_entry.id   47dcb750423abdc50c2cf23f4d67e47c
#
_cell.length_a   1.000
_cell.length_b   1.000
_cell.length_c   1.000
_cell.angle_alpha   90.00
_cell.angle_beta   90.00
_cell.angle_gamma   90.00
#
_symmetry.space_group_name_H-M   'P 1'
#
loop_
_entity.id
_entity.type
_entity.pdbx_description
1 polymer ?
#
loop_
_entity_poly.entity_id
_entity_poly.type
_entity_poly.pdbx_seq_one_letter_code
_entity_poly.pdbx_strand_id
1 'polypeptide(L)'
;MRATYWLGWVSIAAVCGGSPTVSAAPPAPTANTPEMIQKAAAEQLVVMYTSVEPDLIQGLGKVFEKQYPGISVQIERTGSERVFQRIGQEYAANIHTVDVVNSSDAAHFIYWKAHGMLAAFVPTEMAEQYPASAIDPDGQYASWRVTVSPIAYNTDLVKEVDAPKSFKDLLDPKWKGKLVKASPNYSGTIMTSTYETLEHMGGWPYFEALANQDVLQMQSALEPSRKVASGEREVLVDGSEYFMYALIDKGNPIKIVYPEEGVPMITSPAAVMKEAPHPNAARLFYAFLFSQPVQQIMVDKGGTRSLHKQVKDPPSHVPLSALKLWPEDAAAVESHADEIKKRYRELFGG
;
A
#
# COMPACT_ATOMS: atom_id res chain seq x y z
N MET A 1 0.16 54.46 62.55
CA MET A 1 0.76 53.11 62.38
C MET A 1 0.17 52.42 61.18
N ARG A 2 0.90 52.36 60.07
CA ARG A 2 0.48 51.64 58.84
C ARG A 2 1.39 50.43 58.70
N ALA A 3 0.80 49.25 58.76
CA ALA A 3 1.51 47.97 58.53
C ALA A 3 1.42 47.59 57.04
N THR A 4 2.60 47.47 56.41
CA THR A 4 2.72 47.09 54.99
C THR A 4 2.99 45.57 54.95
N TYR A 5 2.08 44.80 54.34
CA TYR A 5 2.27 43.38 54.10
C TYR A 5 2.92 43.17 52.73
N TRP A 6 4.08 42.50 52.70
CA TRP A 6 4.73 42.03 51.48
C TRP A 6 4.19 40.61 51.16
N LEU A 7 3.54 40.50 49.99
CA LEU A 7 3.22 39.19 49.41
C LEU A 7 4.37 38.77 48.49
N GLY A 8 5.09 37.71 48.89
CA GLY A 8 6.08 37.04 48.04
C GLY A 8 5.39 36.12 47.04
N TRP A 9 5.65 36.34 45.76
CA TRP A 9 5.24 35.42 44.68
C TRP A 9 6.28 34.28 44.60
N VAL A 10 5.84 33.06 44.86
CA VAL A 10 6.63 31.84 44.58
C VAL A 10 6.26 31.38 43.18
N SER A 11 7.16 31.56 42.22
CA SER A 11 7.04 31.02 40.86
C SER A 11 7.43 29.54 40.87
N ILE A 12 6.46 28.65 40.76
CA ILE A 12 6.71 27.24 40.52
C ILE A 12 6.98 27.05 39.04
N ALA A 13 8.23 26.87 38.66
CA ALA A 13 8.60 26.45 37.32
C ALA A 13 8.25 24.96 37.15
N ALA A 14 7.17 24.65 36.39
CA ALA A 14 6.87 23.28 36.00
C ALA A 14 7.88 22.85 34.93
N VAL A 15 8.83 22.01 35.31
CA VAL A 15 9.72 21.31 34.39
C VAL A 15 8.91 20.19 33.75
N CYS A 16 8.40 20.43 32.54
CA CYS A 16 7.88 19.38 31.67
C CYS A 16 9.05 18.54 31.17
N GLY A 17 9.40 17.51 31.92
CA GLY A 17 10.31 16.46 31.51
C GLY A 17 9.63 15.60 30.45
N GLY A 18 9.82 15.93 29.14
CA GLY A 18 9.54 15.02 28.07
C GLY A 18 10.48 13.83 28.19
N SER A 19 9.95 12.67 28.61
CA SER A 19 10.70 11.42 28.53
C SER A 19 11.00 11.14 27.05
N PRO A 20 12.27 10.92 26.67
CA PRO A 20 12.57 10.47 25.33
C PRO A 20 11.87 9.13 25.11
N THR A 21 11.04 9.02 24.09
CA THR A 21 10.56 7.72 23.59
C THR A 21 11.78 6.95 23.10
N VAL A 22 12.28 6.06 23.93
CA VAL A 22 13.31 5.11 23.51
C VAL A 22 12.65 4.21 22.48
N SER A 23 12.95 4.43 21.20
CA SER A 23 12.62 3.45 20.15
C SER A 23 13.31 2.14 20.54
N ALA A 24 12.54 1.09 20.72
CA ALA A 24 13.10 -0.22 20.99
C ALA A 24 13.95 -0.63 19.76
N ALA A 25 15.10 -1.26 20.02
CA ALA A 25 15.88 -1.83 18.93
C ALA A 25 15.03 -2.89 18.19
N PRO A 26 15.15 -2.98 16.85
CA PRO A 26 14.40 -3.99 16.09
C PRO A 26 14.69 -5.40 16.65
N PRO A 27 13.71 -6.31 16.62
CA PRO A 27 13.92 -7.66 17.10
C PRO A 27 15.03 -8.34 16.28
N ALA A 28 15.79 -9.22 16.95
CA ALA A 28 16.80 -10.01 16.25
C ALA A 28 16.15 -10.83 15.14
N PRO A 29 16.78 -10.92 13.95
CA PRO A 29 16.26 -11.70 12.84
C PRO A 29 16.02 -13.16 13.23
N THR A 30 14.87 -13.70 12.82
CA THR A 30 14.43 -15.06 13.18
C THR A 30 14.41 -15.97 11.94
N ALA A 31 15.10 -17.11 12.03
CA ALA A 31 15.08 -18.12 10.99
C ALA A 31 13.86 -19.05 11.10
N ASN A 32 13.44 -19.62 9.98
CA ASN A 32 12.41 -20.66 9.94
C ASN A 32 13.02 -22.01 10.41
N THR A 33 13.03 -22.24 11.72
CA THR A 33 13.56 -23.48 12.30
C THR A 33 12.55 -24.63 12.19
N PRO A 34 13.01 -25.91 12.20
CA PRO A 34 12.11 -27.05 12.26
C PRO A 34 11.12 -27.00 13.42
N GLU A 35 11.54 -26.46 14.57
CA GLU A 35 10.65 -26.25 15.72
C GLU A 35 9.55 -25.24 15.44
N MET A 36 9.86 -24.12 14.79
CA MET A 36 8.87 -23.13 14.39
C MET A 36 7.86 -23.73 13.41
N ILE A 37 8.33 -24.48 12.43
CA ILE A 37 7.48 -25.18 11.45
C ILE A 37 6.56 -26.18 12.15
N GLN A 38 7.05 -26.95 13.11
CA GLN A 38 6.24 -27.89 13.87
C GLN A 38 5.16 -27.19 14.71
N LYS A 39 5.48 -26.07 15.36
CA LYS A 39 4.50 -25.26 16.10
C LYS A 39 3.43 -24.68 15.18
N ALA A 40 3.84 -24.16 14.02
CA ALA A 40 2.92 -23.66 13.00
C ALA A 40 1.99 -24.78 12.48
N ALA A 41 2.52 -25.98 12.22
CA ALA A 41 1.72 -27.13 11.78
C ALA A 41 0.70 -27.57 12.86
N ALA A 42 1.00 -27.40 14.14
CA ALA A 42 0.06 -27.70 15.22
C ALA A 42 -1.13 -26.70 15.25
N GLU A 43 -0.96 -25.49 14.73
CA GLU A 43 -2.01 -24.46 14.63
C GLU A 43 -2.92 -24.69 13.42
N GLN A 44 -2.49 -25.41 12.39
CA GLN A 44 -3.24 -25.88 11.23
C GLN A 44 -3.85 -24.82 10.31
N LEU A 45 -3.86 -23.55 10.69
CA LEU A 45 -4.52 -22.46 9.96
C LEU A 45 -3.68 -21.19 10.01
N VAL A 46 -3.75 -20.39 8.94
CA VAL A 46 -3.39 -18.99 8.94
C VAL A 46 -4.46 -18.20 8.20
N VAL A 47 -4.90 -17.09 8.77
CA VAL A 47 -5.91 -16.18 8.19
C VAL A 47 -5.22 -14.90 7.73
N MET A 48 -5.34 -14.59 6.45
CA MET A 48 -4.80 -13.35 5.88
C MET A 48 -5.90 -12.41 5.39
N TYR A 49 -5.86 -11.16 5.84
CA TYR A 49 -6.65 -10.08 5.24
C TYR A 49 -5.77 -9.27 4.28
N THR A 50 -6.27 -9.04 3.07
CA THR A 50 -5.45 -8.42 2.02
C THR A 50 -6.25 -7.67 0.96
N SER A 51 -5.58 -6.74 0.28
CA SER A 51 -6.09 -6.04 -0.91
C SER A 51 -5.48 -6.52 -2.22
N VAL A 52 -4.64 -7.56 -2.20
CA VAL A 52 -3.98 -8.12 -3.39
C VAL A 52 -5.01 -8.73 -4.36
N GLU A 53 -4.65 -8.80 -5.63
CA GLU A 53 -5.46 -9.42 -6.68
C GLU A 53 -5.81 -10.88 -6.29
N PRO A 54 -7.10 -11.28 -6.44
CA PRO A 54 -7.58 -12.56 -5.93
C PRO A 54 -6.83 -13.80 -6.42
N ASP A 55 -6.61 -13.92 -7.74
CA ASP A 55 -5.99 -15.12 -8.32
C ASP A 55 -4.54 -15.26 -7.88
N LEU A 56 -3.83 -14.14 -7.75
CA LEU A 56 -2.44 -14.12 -7.30
C LEU A 56 -2.32 -14.59 -5.86
N ILE A 57 -3.09 -14.00 -4.94
CA ILE A 57 -2.95 -14.31 -3.51
C ILE A 57 -3.47 -15.72 -3.19
N GLN A 58 -4.52 -16.20 -3.85
CA GLN A 58 -4.99 -17.58 -3.74
C GLN A 58 -3.94 -18.55 -4.27
N GLY A 59 -3.25 -18.19 -5.37
CA GLY A 59 -2.13 -18.96 -5.90
C GLY A 59 -0.97 -19.10 -4.90
N LEU A 60 -0.61 -18.01 -4.21
CA LEU A 60 0.42 -18.03 -3.16
C LEU A 60 0.00 -18.86 -1.96
N GLY A 61 -1.27 -18.81 -1.54
CA GLY A 61 -1.80 -19.68 -0.50
C GLY A 61 -1.59 -21.16 -0.82
N LYS A 62 -1.91 -21.57 -2.06
CA LYS A 62 -1.67 -22.97 -2.52
C LYS A 62 -0.19 -23.35 -2.55
N VAL A 63 0.70 -22.42 -2.89
CA VAL A 63 2.17 -22.66 -2.85
C VAL A 63 2.60 -22.89 -1.41
N PHE A 64 2.11 -22.09 -0.46
CA PHE A 64 2.40 -22.25 0.96
C PHE A 64 1.90 -23.60 1.50
N GLU A 65 0.65 -23.96 1.25
CA GLU A 65 0.03 -25.22 1.67
C GLU A 65 0.80 -26.44 1.15
N LYS A 66 1.31 -26.35 -0.10
CA LYS A 66 2.15 -27.41 -0.69
C LYS A 66 3.53 -27.50 -0.01
N GLN A 67 4.11 -26.35 0.36
CA GLN A 67 5.42 -26.29 1.02
C GLN A 67 5.35 -26.71 2.49
N TYR A 68 4.24 -26.42 3.15
CA TYR A 68 3.98 -26.69 4.57
C TYR A 68 2.69 -27.48 4.76
N PRO A 69 2.71 -28.80 4.44
CA PRO A 69 1.53 -29.65 4.56
C PRO A 69 0.98 -29.65 5.99
N GLY A 70 -0.35 -29.56 6.11
CA GLY A 70 -1.04 -29.51 7.40
C GLY A 70 -1.39 -28.09 7.89
N ILE A 71 -0.98 -27.05 7.16
CA ILE A 71 -1.39 -25.66 7.44
C ILE A 71 -2.22 -25.16 6.28
N SER A 72 -3.49 -24.82 6.52
CA SER A 72 -4.39 -24.21 5.53
C SER A 72 -4.26 -22.68 5.54
N VAL A 73 -4.46 -22.06 4.38
CA VAL A 73 -4.46 -20.59 4.25
C VAL A 73 -5.85 -20.09 3.92
N GLN A 74 -6.46 -19.37 4.84
CA GLN A 74 -7.71 -18.66 4.61
C GLN A 74 -7.44 -17.21 4.20
N ILE A 75 -7.95 -16.81 3.04
CA ILE A 75 -7.71 -15.47 2.50
C ILE A 75 -9.03 -14.70 2.43
N GLU A 76 -9.08 -13.58 3.15
CA GLU A 76 -10.15 -12.60 3.11
C GLU A 76 -9.70 -11.39 2.28
N ARG A 77 -10.19 -11.31 1.04
CA ARG A 77 -9.79 -10.25 0.11
C ARG A 77 -10.86 -9.18 -0.03
N THR A 78 -10.48 -7.94 0.27
CA THR A 78 -11.31 -6.75 0.00
C THR A 78 -10.43 -5.52 -0.30
N GLY A 79 -11.01 -4.34 -0.53
CA GLY A 79 -10.24 -3.10 -0.68
C GLY A 79 -9.53 -2.70 0.62
N SER A 80 -8.39 -2.03 0.50
CA SER A 80 -7.53 -1.67 1.65
C SER A 80 -8.26 -0.91 2.75
N GLU A 81 -9.09 0.07 2.39
CA GLU A 81 -9.92 0.80 3.36
C GLU A 81 -10.91 -0.11 4.11
N ARG A 82 -11.50 -1.08 3.42
CA ARG A 82 -12.41 -2.05 4.06
C ARG A 82 -11.68 -3.01 4.98
N VAL A 83 -10.44 -3.41 4.61
CA VAL A 83 -9.56 -4.18 5.50
C VAL A 83 -9.30 -3.39 6.78
N PHE A 84 -8.93 -2.11 6.64
CA PHE A 84 -8.65 -1.23 7.77
C PHE A 84 -9.85 -1.09 8.71
N GLN A 85 -11.01 -0.75 8.15
CA GLN A 85 -12.26 -0.59 8.91
C GLN A 85 -12.68 -1.89 9.60
N ARG A 86 -12.57 -3.03 8.92
CA ARG A 86 -12.94 -4.34 9.48
C ARG A 86 -12.06 -4.69 10.68
N ILE A 87 -10.74 -4.56 10.56
CA ILE A 87 -9.80 -4.80 11.65
C ILE A 87 -10.11 -3.87 12.83
N GLY A 88 -10.37 -2.58 12.57
CA GLY A 88 -10.76 -1.64 13.62
C GLY A 88 -12.03 -2.04 14.37
N GLN A 89 -13.07 -2.50 13.65
CA GLN A 89 -14.32 -2.99 14.24
C GLN A 89 -14.11 -4.28 15.03
N GLU A 90 -13.35 -5.24 14.51
CA GLU A 90 -13.03 -6.49 15.19
C GLU A 90 -12.27 -6.24 16.49
N TYR A 91 -11.23 -5.39 16.48
CA TYR A 91 -10.48 -5.02 17.67
C TYR A 91 -11.31 -4.26 18.70
N ALA A 92 -12.17 -3.34 18.28
CA ALA A 92 -13.11 -2.64 19.17
C ALA A 92 -14.09 -3.60 19.86
N ALA A 93 -14.44 -4.71 19.22
CA ALA A 93 -15.28 -5.78 19.75
C ALA A 93 -14.49 -6.87 20.52
N ASN A 94 -13.17 -6.71 20.69
CA ASN A 94 -12.24 -7.71 21.23
C ASN A 94 -12.32 -9.06 20.47
N ILE A 95 -12.49 -8.97 19.15
CA ILE A 95 -12.46 -10.10 18.23
C ILE A 95 -11.12 -10.09 17.48
N HIS A 96 -10.42 -11.21 17.48
CA HIS A 96 -9.11 -11.37 16.84
C HIS A 96 -9.19 -12.56 15.89
N THR A 97 -9.41 -12.29 14.61
CA THR A 97 -9.59 -13.34 13.58
C THR A 97 -8.39 -13.38 12.61
N VAL A 98 -7.75 -12.23 12.39
CA VAL A 98 -6.70 -12.09 11.40
C VAL A 98 -5.31 -12.37 12.00
N ASP A 99 -4.53 -13.19 11.30
CA ASP A 99 -3.15 -13.51 11.66
C ASP A 99 -2.13 -12.61 10.95
N VAL A 100 -2.30 -12.45 9.63
CA VAL A 100 -1.42 -11.64 8.78
C VAL A 100 -2.25 -10.65 8.00
N VAL A 101 -1.84 -9.39 8.01
CA VAL A 101 -2.49 -8.33 7.24
C VAL A 101 -1.56 -7.77 6.17
N ASN A 102 -2.13 -7.48 5.00
CA ASN A 102 -1.52 -6.63 3.97
C ASN A 102 -2.51 -5.55 3.54
N SER A 103 -2.02 -4.35 3.41
CA SER A 103 -2.75 -3.21 2.84
C SER A 103 -1.91 -2.52 1.78
N SER A 104 -2.56 -1.92 0.79
CA SER A 104 -1.91 -1.04 -0.19
C SER A 104 -1.77 0.40 0.30
N ASP A 105 -1.92 0.61 1.62
CA ASP A 105 -1.78 1.89 2.28
C ASP A 105 -0.86 1.73 3.50
N ALA A 106 0.33 2.32 3.44
CA ALA A 106 1.31 2.25 4.53
C ALA A 106 0.84 3.04 5.76
N ALA A 107 -0.02 4.05 5.59
CA ALA A 107 -0.60 4.82 6.69
C ALA A 107 -1.40 3.95 7.66
N HIS A 108 -2.07 2.90 7.17
CA HIS A 108 -2.76 1.93 8.02
C HIS A 108 -1.82 1.25 9.03
N PHE A 109 -0.58 0.95 8.61
CA PHE A 109 0.41 0.32 9.48
C PHE A 109 0.94 1.27 10.55
N ILE A 110 1.07 2.57 10.22
CA ILE A 110 1.39 3.62 11.19
C ILE A 110 0.30 3.67 12.27
N TYR A 111 -0.96 3.67 11.87
CA TYR A 111 -2.10 3.64 12.80
C TYR A 111 -2.09 2.38 13.67
N TRP A 112 -2.03 1.18 13.06
CA TRP A 112 -2.04 -0.08 13.82
C TRP A 112 -0.86 -0.21 14.78
N LYS A 113 0.33 0.26 14.36
CA LYS A 113 1.52 0.32 15.21
C LYS A 113 1.30 1.23 16.41
N ALA A 114 0.80 2.45 16.19
CA ALA A 114 0.53 3.42 17.26
C ALA A 114 -0.49 2.90 18.29
N HIS A 115 -1.41 2.02 17.86
CA HIS A 115 -2.41 1.39 18.72
C HIS A 115 -1.97 0.02 19.27
N GLY A 116 -0.70 -0.38 19.06
CA GLY A 116 -0.14 -1.61 19.62
C GLY A 116 -0.76 -2.89 19.05
N MET A 117 -1.27 -2.86 17.81
CA MET A 117 -1.98 -3.97 17.17
C MET A 117 -1.05 -4.91 16.38
N LEU A 118 0.22 -4.54 16.18
CA LEU A 118 1.18 -5.30 15.39
C LEU A 118 2.20 -6.02 16.26
N ALA A 119 2.62 -7.22 15.82
CA ALA A 119 3.70 -7.97 16.44
C ALA A 119 5.05 -7.61 15.82
N ALA A 120 6.07 -7.43 16.63
CA ALA A 120 7.43 -7.26 16.13
C ALA A 120 8.01 -8.62 15.72
N PHE A 121 8.33 -8.76 14.43
CA PHE A 121 8.91 -9.99 13.86
C PHE A 121 9.64 -9.69 12.55
N VAL A 122 10.93 -10.01 12.51
CA VAL A 122 11.79 -9.82 11.33
C VAL A 122 12.35 -11.18 10.89
N PRO A 123 11.89 -11.76 9.75
CA PRO A 123 12.52 -12.94 9.17
C PRO A 123 13.98 -12.68 8.77
N THR A 124 14.85 -13.68 8.93
CA THR A 124 16.27 -13.58 8.55
C THR A 124 16.45 -13.15 7.09
N GLU A 125 15.74 -13.77 6.16
CA GLU A 125 15.82 -13.42 4.73
C GLU A 125 15.41 -11.97 4.46
N MET A 126 14.40 -11.47 5.18
CA MET A 126 14.00 -10.07 5.08
C MET A 126 15.14 -9.14 5.54
N ALA A 127 15.75 -9.41 6.69
CA ALA A 127 16.85 -8.59 7.22
C ALA A 127 18.07 -8.54 6.29
N GLU A 128 18.34 -9.63 5.57
CA GLU A 128 19.50 -9.76 4.69
C GLU A 128 19.25 -9.23 3.28
N GLN A 129 18.03 -9.42 2.76
CA GLN A 129 17.74 -9.23 1.34
C GLN A 129 16.95 -7.96 1.02
N TYR A 130 16.35 -7.30 2.01
CA TYR A 130 15.62 -6.05 1.79
C TYR A 130 16.41 -4.84 2.27
N PRO A 131 16.22 -3.66 1.66
CA PRO A 131 16.81 -2.43 2.17
C PRO A 131 16.20 -2.09 3.54
N ALA A 132 16.99 -1.50 4.44
CA ALA A 132 16.52 -1.12 5.77
C ALA A 132 15.31 -0.17 5.73
N SER A 133 15.21 0.67 4.70
CA SER A 133 14.07 1.58 4.47
C SER A 133 12.75 0.87 4.18
N ALA A 134 12.78 -0.42 3.81
CA ALA A 134 11.59 -1.21 3.59
C ALA A 134 11.04 -1.85 4.88
N ILE A 135 11.77 -1.79 5.98
CA ILE A 135 11.45 -2.45 7.24
C ILE A 135 11.19 -1.38 8.30
N ASP A 136 10.07 -1.47 8.99
CA ASP A 136 9.80 -0.59 10.13
C ASP A 136 10.93 -0.68 11.17
N PRO A 137 11.42 0.44 11.73
CA PRO A 137 12.53 0.44 12.69
C PRO A 137 12.32 -0.46 13.91
N ASP A 138 11.07 -0.68 14.33
CA ASP A 138 10.73 -1.58 15.43
C ASP A 138 10.40 -3.00 14.95
N GLY A 139 10.51 -3.28 13.64
CA GLY A 139 10.27 -4.59 13.03
C GLY A 139 8.81 -5.05 13.08
N GLN A 140 7.85 -4.12 13.13
CA GLN A 140 6.43 -4.47 13.25
C GLN A 140 5.73 -4.65 11.90
N TYR A 141 6.27 -4.07 10.82
CA TYR A 141 5.80 -4.28 9.45
C TYR A 141 6.95 -4.08 8.46
N ALA A 142 6.76 -4.53 7.24
CA ALA A 142 7.71 -4.27 6.17
C ALA A 142 7.00 -4.15 4.82
N SER A 143 7.59 -3.38 3.90
CA SER A 143 7.11 -3.25 2.53
C SER A 143 7.25 -4.57 1.78
N TRP A 144 6.13 -5.26 1.63
CA TRP A 144 6.08 -6.57 0.97
C TRP A 144 6.20 -6.47 -0.55
N ARG A 145 5.58 -5.45 -1.12
CA ARG A 145 5.65 -5.15 -2.55
C ARG A 145 5.63 -3.64 -2.79
N VAL A 146 6.07 -3.25 -3.98
CA VAL A 146 5.99 -1.88 -4.46
C VAL A 146 5.19 -1.86 -5.75
N THR A 147 4.50 -0.77 -6.00
CA THR A 147 3.90 -0.43 -7.30
C THR A 147 4.14 1.03 -7.59
N VAL A 148 4.06 1.41 -8.86
CA VAL A 148 3.97 2.82 -9.25
C VAL A 148 2.60 3.09 -9.85
N SER A 149 2.18 4.35 -9.86
CA SER A 149 0.84 4.76 -10.30
C SER A 149 0.92 5.64 -11.55
N PRO A 150 1.24 5.04 -12.73
CA PRO A 150 1.36 5.74 -14.00
C PRO A 150 0.01 6.02 -14.64
N ILE A 151 0.05 6.80 -15.72
CA ILE A 151 -1.03 6.96 -16.69
C ILE A 151 -1.09 5.71 -17.58
N ALA A 152 -2.25 5.41 -18.16
CA ALA A 152 -2.37 4.44 -19.25
C ALA A 152 -3.44 4.88 -20.25
N TYR A 153 -3.35 4.36 -21.47
CA TYR A 153 -4.36 4.64 -22.49
C TYR A 153 -4.66 3.40 -23.33
N ASN A 154 -5.83 3.40 -23.98
CA ASN A 154 -6.23 2.37 -24.92
C ASN A 154 -5.63 2.66 -26.30
N THR A 155 -4.82 1.74 -26.83
CA THR A 155 -4.10 1.91 -28.10
C THR A 155 -4.97 1.81 -29.36
N ASP A 156 -6.19 1.24 -29.25
CA ASP A 156 -7.14 1.21 -30.35
C ASP A 156 -7.89 2.54 -30.50
N LEU A 157 -7.98 3.33 -29.42
CA LEU A 157 -8.71 4.60 -29.38
C LEU A 157 -7.81 5.82 -29.46
N VAL A 158 -6.60 5.74 -28.88
CA VAL A 158 -5.65 6.85 -28.80
C VAL A 158 -4.37 6.48 -29.53
N LYS A 159 -4.00 7.29 -30.53
CA LYS A 159 -2.72 7.13 -31.22
C LYS A 159 -1.58 7.58 -30.30
N GLU A 160 -0.43 6.93 -30.40
CA GLU A 160 0.73 7.24 -29.57
C GLU A 160 1.17 8.72 -29.62
N VAL A 161 1.06 9.34 -30.80
CA VAL A 161 1.41 10.77 -30.99
C VAL A 161 0.47 11.71 -30.24
N ASP A 162 -0.76 11.30 -29.98
CA ASP A 162 -1.81 12.07 -29.32
C ASP A 162 -1.95 11.73 -27.83
N ALA A 163 -1.26 10.66 -27.38
CA ALA A 163 -1.34 10.17 -26.00
C ALA A 163 -0.77 11.19 -25.00
N PRO A 164 -1.31 11.27 -23.76
CA PRO A 164 -0.77 12.12 -22.73
C PRO A 164 0.63 11.62 -22.32
N LYS A 165 1.58 12.54 -22.09
CA LYS A 165 2.95 12.25 -21.64
C LYS A 165 3.18 12.71 -20.21
N SER A 166 2.25 13.49 -19.67
CA SER A 166 2.37 14.14 -18.37
C SER A 166 1.01 14.15 -17.67
N PHE A 167 1.01 14.32 -16.34
CA PHE A 167 -0.23 14.56 -15.59
C PHE A 167 -0.89 15.87 -16.04
N LYS A 168 -0.09 16.86 -16.42
CA LYS A 168 -0.60 18.14 -16.93
C LYS A 168 -1.37 17.98 -18.24
N ASP A 169 -0.95 17.07 -19.11
CA ASP A 169 -1.64 16.83 -20.39
C ASP A 169 -3.08 16.31 -20.21
N LEU A 170 -3.38 15.69 -19.06
CA LEU A 170 -4.73 15.22 -18.73
C LEU A 170 -5.73 16.36 -18.53
N LEU A 171 -5.25 17.59 -18.39
CA LEU A 171 -6.09 18.80 -18.27
C LEU A 171 -6.48 19.38 -19.62
N ASP A 172 -5.96 18.84 -20.75
CA ASP A 172 -6.36 19.26 -22.08
C ASP A 172 -7.86 18.95 -22.31
N PRO A 173 -8.68 19.93 -22.78
CA PRO A 173 -10.10 19.75 -23.07
C PRO A 173 -10.44 18.56 -23.99
N LYS A 174 -9.50 18.09 -24.82
CA LYS A 174 -9.68 16.92 -25.67
C LYS A 174 -10.00 15.64 -24.89
N TRP A 175 -9.65 15.59 -23.59
CA TRP A 175 -9.87 14.44 -22.71
C TRP A 175 -11.20 14.48 -21.96
N LYS A 176 -12.00 15.54 -22.13
CA LYS A 176 -13.26 15.67 -21.41
C LYS A 176 -14.20 14.49 -21.68
N GLY A 177 -14.65 13.83 -20.59
CA GLY A 177 -15.51 12.64 -20.64
C GLY A 177 -14.80 11.34 -21.02
N LYS A 178 -13.47 11.36 -21.24
CA LYS A 178 -12.68 10.22 -21.69
C LYS A 178 -11.79 9.61 -20.62
N LEU A 179 -11.68 10.28 -19.48
CA LEU A 179 -10.81 9.91 -18.36
C LEU A 179 -11.54 8.98 -17.38
N VAL A 180 -10.78 8.11 -16.73
CA VAL A 180 -11.22 7.32 -15.57
C VAL A 180 -10.16 7.30 -14.49
N LYS A 181 -10.61 7.33 -13.23
CA LYS A 181 -9.75 7.25 -12.04
C LYS A 181 -10.49 6.52 -10.92
N ALA A 182 -9.76 5.81 -10.05
CA ALA A 182 -10.34 5.35 -8.80
C ALA A 182 -10.36 6.47 -7.77
N SER A 183 -11.32 6.40 -6.85
CA SER A 183 -11.40 7.36 -5.75
C SER A 183 -10.49 6.95 -4.57
N PRO A 184 -9.77 7.90 -3.95
CA PRO A 184 -8.97 7.66 -2.74
C PRO A 184 -9.80 7.20 -1.54
N ASN A 185 -11.12 7.39 -1.59
CA ASN A 185 -12.02 6.92 -0.53
C ASN A 185 -12.10 5.40 -0.39
N TYR A 186 -11.63 4.65 -1.40
CA TYR A 186 -11.78 3.19 -1.45
C TYR A 186 -10.47 2.42 -1.64
N SER A 187 -9.38 3.13 -1.94
CA SER A 187 -8.09 2.52 -2.28
C SER A 187 -6.90 3.29 -1.69
N GLY A 188 -6.10 2.63 -0.86
CA GLY A 188 -4.88 3.19 -0.31
C GLY A 188 -3.85 3.54 -1.38
N THR A 189 -3.68 2.71 -2.41
CA THR A 189 -2.82 3.06 -3.55
C THR A 189 -3.20 4.40 -4.17
N ILE A 190 -4.51 4.64 -4.34
CA ILE A 190 -4.99 5.89 -4.92
C ILE A 190 -4.95 7.03 -3.90
N MET A 191 -5.06 6.75 -2.60
CA MET A 191 -4.84 7.74 -1.54
C MET A 191 -3.41 8.27 -1.60
N THR A 192 -2.41 7.39 -1.57
CA THR A 192 -1.00 7.77 -1.70
C THR A 192 -0.74 8.48 -3.03
N SER A 193 -1.23 7.93 -4.15
CA SER A 193 -1.09 8.58 -5.47
C SER A 193 -1.71 9.98 -5.50
N THR A 194 -2.86 10.17 -4.86
CA THR A 194 -3.52 11.48 -4.78
C THR A 194 -2.71 12.46 -3.93
N TYR A 195 -2.20 12.02 -2.78
CA TYR A 195 -1.33 12.83 -1.92
C TYR A 195 -0.06 13.26 -2.68
N GLU A 196 0.68 12.32 -3.27
CA GLU A 196 1.89 12.62 -4.02
C GLU A 196 1.62 13.54 -5.22
N THR A 197 0.47 13.37 -5.89
CA THR A 197 0.06 14.27 -6.97
C THR A 197 -0.24 15.67 -6.45
N LEU A 198 -0.88 15.82 -5.28
CA LEU A 198 -1.09 17.13 -4.64
C LEU A 198 0.25 17.82 -4.38
N GLU A 199 1.21 17.12 -3.80
CA GLU A 199 2.52 17.69 -3.47
C GLU A 199 3.32 18.13 -4.72
N HIS A 200 3.24 17.35 -5.79
CA HIS A 200 4.09 17.57 -6.97
C HIS A 200 3.42 18.35 -8.11
N MET A 201 2.07 18.45 -8.11
CA MET A 201 1.32 19.13 -9.19
C MET A 201 0.70 20.45 -8.78
N GLY A 202 1.17 21.05 -7.66
CA GLY A 202 0.71 22.37 -7.21
C GLY A 202 -0.60 22.34 -6.43
N GLY A 203 -0.93 21.23 -5.81
CA GLY A 203 -2.04 21.12 -4.87
C GLY A 203 -3.41 20.95 -5.52
N TRP A 204 -4.42 21.37 -4.81
CA TRP A 204 -5.82 21.21 -5.19
C TRP A 204 -6.22 21.85 -6.52
N PRO A 205 -5.64 22.98 -6.98
CA PRO A 205 -5.94 23.52 -8.31
C PRO A 205 -5.79 22.52 -9.46
N TYR A 206 -4.85 21.56 -9.37
CA TYR A 206 -4.74 20.47 -10.33
C TYR A 206 -5.98 19.58 -10.34
N PHE A 207 -6.45 19.15 -9.17
CA PHE A 207 -7.64 18.29 -9.05
C PHE A 207 -8.94 19.04 -9.39
N GLU A 208 -9.02 20.33 -9.10
CA GLU A 208 -10.14 21.20 -9.54
C GLU A 208 -10.22 21.27 -11.07
N ALA A 209 -9.07 21.44 -11.73
CA ALA A 209 -8.99 21.41 -13.19
C ALA A 209 -9.30 20.02 -13.75
N LEU A 210 -8.82 18.95 -13.10
CA LEU A 210 -9.09 17.56 -13.49
C LEU A 210 -10.59 17.22 -13.34
N ALA A 211 -11.27 17.72 -12.31
CA ALA A 211 -12.70 17.50 -12.11
C ALA A 211 -13.54 18.08 -13.25
N ASN A 212 -13.09 19.19 -13.89
CA ASN A 212 -13.76 19.78 -15.06
C ASN A 212 -13.67 18.89 -16.31
N GLN A 213 -12.88 17.82 -16.28
CA GLN A 213 -12.77 16.84 -17.38
C GLN A 213 -13.84 15.73 -17.33
N ASP A 214 -14.83 15.79 -16.44
CA ASP A 214 -15.88 14.76 -16.30
C ASP A 214 -15.27 13.35 -16.12
N VAL A 215 -14.33 13.23 -15.18
CA VAL A 215 -13.59 11.98 -14.91
C VAL A 215 -14.51 10.93 -14.31
N LEU A 216 -14.64 9.76 -14.94
CA LEU A 216 -15.39 8.63 -14.37
C LEU A 216 -14.70 8.13 -13.09
N GLN A 217 -15.45 8.15 -11.99
CA GLN A 217 -14.96 7.69 -10.68
C GLN A 217 -15.30 6.23 -10.44
N MET A 218 -14.33 5.44 -9.92
CA MET A 218 -14.50 4.02 -9.61
C MET A 218 -14.19 3.75 -8.13
N GLN A 219 -14.83 2.71 -7.56
CA GLN A 219 -14.67 2.33 -6.16
C GLN A 219 -13.58 1.28 -5.90
N SER A 220 -12.80 0.92 -6.92
CA SER A 220 -11.74 -0.07 -6.83
C SER A 220 -10.57 0.35 -7.73
N ALA A 221 -9.33 0.18 -7.27
CA ALA A 221 -8.14 0.46 -8.08
C ALA A 221 -8.00 -0.45 -9.34
N LEU A 222 -8.69 -1.59 -9.37
CA LEU A 222 -8.68 -2.51 -10.52
C LEU A 222 -9.59 -2.05 -11.66
N GLU A 223 -10.76 -1.48 -11.33
CA GLU A 223 -11.80 -1.17 -12.32
C GLU A 223 -11.38 -0.16 -13.39
N PRO A 224 -10.65 0.93 -13.07
CA PRO A 224 -10.21 1.88 -14.11
C PRO A 224 -9.42 1.24 -15.23
N SER A 225 -8.48 0.35 -14.92
CA SER A 225 -7.69 -0.38 -15.94
C SER A 225 -8.58 -1.24 -16.84
N ARG A 226 -9.63 -1.87 -16.27
CA ARG A 226 -10.62 -2.64 -17.05
C ARG A 226 -11.46 -1.76 -17.97
N LYS A 227 -11.84 -0.55 -17.51
CA LYS A 227 -12.57 0.43 -18.34
C LYS A 227 -11.75 0.91 -19.54
N VAL A 228 -10.45 1.08 -19.35
CA VAL A 228 -9.53 1.40 -20.45
C VAL A 228 -9.34 0.19 -21.37
N ALA A 229 -9.15 -1.02 -20.81
CA ALA A 229 -9.00 -2.24 -21.59
C ALA A 229 -10.21 -2.51 -22.52
N SER A 230 -11.43 -2.27 -22.02
CA SER A 230 -12.67 -2.47 -22.79
C SER A 230 -12.98 -1.33 -23.78
N GLY A 231 -12.25 -0.23 -23.76
CA GLY A 231 -12.53 0.96 -24.58
C GLY A 231 -13.69 1.82 -24.05
N GLU A 232 -14.23 1.56 -22.86
CA GLU A 232 -15.27 2.41 -22.27
C GLU A 232 -14.71 3.79 -21.89
N ARG A 233 -13.43 3.87 -21.59
CA ARG A 233 -12.66 5.11 -21.41
C ARG A 233 -11.35 5.03 -22.19
N GLU A 234 -10.90 6.18 -22.66
CA GLU A 234 -9.69 6.26 -23.46
C GLU A 234 -8.42 6.27 -22.61
N VAL A 235 -8.45 6.94 -21.44
CA VAL A 235 -7.28 7.18 -20.62
C VAL A 235 -7.56 6.94 -19.14
N LEU A 236 -6.67 6.20 -18.50
CA LEU A 236 -6.56 6.06 -17.05
C LEU A 236 -5.67 7.20 -16.52
N VAL A 237 -6.20 7.99 -15.59
CA VAL A 237 -5.49 9.15 -15.00
C VAL A 237 -4.27 8.68 -14.20
N ASP A 238 -4.47 7.71 -13.32
CA ASP A 238 -3.43 7.05 -12.51
C ASP A 238 -3.95 5.70 -11.99
N GLY A 239 -3.05 4.79 -11.69
CA GLY A 239 -3.44 3.49 -11.13
C GLY A 239 -2.27 2.53 -11.03
N SER A 240 -2.46 1.46 -10.27
CA SER A 240 -1.41 0.46 -10.08
C SER A 240 -0.98 -0.18 -11.40
N GLU A 241 0.29 -0.03 -11.77
CA GLU A 241 0.83 -0.57 -13.02
C GLU A 241 0.64 -2.08 -13.18
N TYR A 242 0.68 -2.83 -12.07
CA TYR A 242 0.53 -4.28 -12.11
C TYR A 242 -0.83 -4.75 -12.62
N PHE A 243 -1.91 -3.99 -12.41
CA PHE A 243 -3.21 -4.28 -13.05
C PHE A 243 -3.16 -4.05 -14.55
N MET A 244 -2.39 -3.06 -15.00
CA MET A 244 -2.22 -2.76 -16.42
C MET A 244 -1.40 -3.86 -17.10
N TYR A 245 -0.28 -4.28 -16.51
CA TYR A 245 0.53 -5.39 -17.02
C TYR A 245 -0.26 -6.69 -17.10
N ALA A 246 -1.03 -7.03 -16.07
CA ALA A 246 -1.89 -8.21 -16.10
C ALA A 246 -2.94 -8.22 -17.21
N LEU A 247 -3.38 -7.04 -17.66
CA LEU A 247 -4.29 -6.89 -18.81
C LEU A 247 -3.53 -6.92 -20.13
N ILE A 248 -2.35 -6.28 -20.21
CA ILE A 248 -1.46 -6.30 -21.39
C ILE A 248 -1.06 -7.73 -21.73
N ASP A 249 -0.66 -8.54 -20.72
CA ASP A 249 -0.29 -9.95 -20.89
C ASP A 249 -1.43 -10.82 -21.41
N LYS A 250 -2.68 -10.40 -21.18
CA LYS A 250 -3.90 -11.02 -21.73
C LYS A 250 -4.26 -10.49 -23.13
N GLY A 251 -3.41 -9.65 -23.73
CA GLY A 251 -3.60 -9.11 -25.08
C GLY A 251 -4.54 -7.90 -25.17
N ASN A 252 -4.84 -7.23 -24.04
CA ASN A 252 -5.66 -6.02 -24.08
C ASN A 252 -4.87 -4.82 -24.63
N PRO A 253 -5.52 -3.89 -25.37
CA PRO A 253 -4.88 -2.77 -26.04
C PRO A 253 -4.56 -1.62 -25.05
N ILE A 254 -3.68 -1.85 -24.11
CA ILE A 254 -3.26 -0.86 -23.10
C ILE A 254 -1.79 -0.53 -23.30
N LYS A 255 -1.44 0.77 -23.22
CA LYS A 255 -0.06 1.24 -23.10
C LYS A 255 0.10 2.07 -21.85
N ILE A 256 1.13 1.75 -21.07
CA ILE A 256 1.51 2.47 -19.85
C ILE A 256 2.36 3.68 -20.24
N VAL A 257 2.11 4.82 -19.60
CA VAL A 257 2.88 6.05 -19.73
C VAL A 257 3.36 6.49 -18.36
N TYR A 258 4.67 6.55 -18.18
CA TYR A 258 5.28 7.11 -16.98
C TYR A 258 5.42 8.63 -17.19
N PRO A 259 4.70 9.45 -16.39
CA PRO A 259 4.66 10.90 -16.59
C PRO A 259 6.04 11.56 -16.48
N GLU A 260 6.28 12.58 -17.32
CA GLU A 260 7.55 13.32 -17.36
C GLU A 260 7.86 14.03 -16.04
N GLU A 261 6.84 14.45 -15.29
CA GLU A 261 6.99 15.08 -13.98
C GLU A 261 7.50 14.11 -12.92
N GLY A 262 7.21 12.84 -13.08
CA GLY A 262 7.48 11.75 -12.16
C GLY A 262 6.25 10.90 -11.91
N VAL A 263 6.42 9.81 -11.19
CA VAL A 263 5.34 8.84 -10.92
C VAL A 263 5.30 8.49 -9.44
N PRO A 264 4.11 8.50 -8.79
CA PRO A 264 3.95 8.05 -7.41
C PRO A 264 4.44 6.62 -7.25
N MET A 265 5.31 6.39 -6.25
CA MET A 265 5.74 5.07 -5.83
C MET A 265 5.05 4.73 -4.51
N ILE A 266 4.31 3.64 -4.51
CA ILE A 266 3.50 3.21 -3.40
C ILE A 266 4.05 1.92 -2.83
N THR A 267 4.28 1.88 -1.53
CA THR A 267 4.61 0.66 -0.81
C THR A 267 3.33 -0.02 -0.31
N SER A 268 3.36 -1.33 -0.25
CA SER A 268 2.25 -2.12 0.29
C SER A 268 2.80 -3.04 1.36
N PRO A 269 2.79 -2.59 2.62
CA PRO A 269 3.33 -3.39 3.71
C PRO A 269 2.49 -4.61 4.04
N ALA A 270 3.14 -5.55 4.75
CA ALA A 270 2.48 -6.64 5.47
C ALA A 270 2.95 -6.66 6.92
N ALA A 271 2.17 -7.26 7.79
CA ALA A 271 2.47 -7.41 9.21
C ALA A 271 1.82 -8.67 9.80
N VAL A 272 2.40 -9.16 10.89
CA VAL A 272 1.77 -10.13 11.78
C VAL A 272 0.96 -9.35 12.83
N MET A 273 -0.28 -9.76 13.08
CA MET A 273 -1.08 -9.15 14.13
C MET A 273 -0.59 -9.59 15.51
N LYS A 274 -0.65 -8.67 16.50
CA LYS A 274 -0.18 -8.97 17.86
C LYS A 274 -1.02 -10.05 18.55
N GLU A 275 -2.33 -9.98 18.36
CA GLU A 275 -3.31 -10.92 18.92
C GLU A 275 -3.68 -12.00 17.88
N ALA A 276 -2.75 -12.39 17.00
CA ALA A 276 -2.98 -13.42 16.00
C ALA A 276 -3.40 -14.75 16.66
N PRO A 277 -4.53 -15.36 16.28
CA PRO A 277 -4.96 -16.66 16.81
C PRO A 277 -3.96 -17.80 16.56
N HIS A 278 -3.21 -17.71 15.46
CA HIS A 278 -2.26 -18.73 15.01
C HIS A 278 -0.84 -18.11 14.87
N PRO A 279 -0.19 -17.70 15.99
CA PRO A 279 0.99 -16.84 15.95
C PRO A 279 2.22 -17.47 15.30
N ASN A 280 2.37 -18.79 15.34
CA ASN A 280 3.51 -19.48 14.70
C ASN A 280 3.24 -19.67 13.20
N ALA A 281 2.03 -20.03 12.80
CA ALA A 281 1.62 -20.12 11.40
C ALA A 281 1.66 -18.73 10.74
N ALA A 282 1.23 -17.68 11.46
CA ALA A 282 1.33 -16.29 11.02
C ALA A 282 2.77 -15.87 10.71
N ARG A 283 3.71 -16.14 11.61
CA ARG A 283 5.14 -15.83 11.41
C ARG A 283 5.75 -16.62 10.27
N LEU A 284 5.41 -17.91 10.16
CA LEU A 284 5.89 -18.76 9.08
C LEU A 284 5.36 -18.29 7.73
N PHE A 285 4.06 -17.95 7.65
CA PHE A 285 3.44 -17.43 6.43
C PHE A 285 3.99 -16.04 6.08
N TYR A 286 4.17 -15.16 7.05
CA TYR A 286 4.78 -13.86 6.83
C TYR A 286 6.21 -14.00 6.28
N ALA A 287 7.05 -14.85 6.87
CA ALA A 287 8.40 -15.14 6.35
C ALA A 287 8.36 -15.70 4.91
N PHE A 288 7.41 -16.60 4.62
CA PHE A 288 7.19 -17.14 3.27
C PHE A 288 6.88 -16.02 2.26
N LEU A 289 6.02 -15.05 2.61
CA LEU A 289 5.67 -13.93 1.73
C LEU A 289 6.87 -13.09 1.30
N PHE A 290 7.89 -12.98 2.14
CA PHE A 290 9.11 -12.21 1.86
C PHE A 290 10.24 -13.04 1.24
N SER A 291 10.06 -14.33 1.03
CA SER A 291 11.08 -15.20 0.42
C SER A 291 11.27 -14.93 -1.07
N GLN A 292 12.49 -15.12 -1.55
CA GLN A 292 12.86 -14.89 -2.96
C GLN A 292 11.95 -15.64 -3.96
N PRO A 293 11.60 -16.93 -3.78
CA PRO A 293 10.73 -17.62 -4.72
C PRO A 293 9.32 -17.01 -4.80
N VAL A 294 8.76 -16.58 -3.66
CA VAL A 294 7.43 -15.97 -3.60
C VAL A 294 7.46 -14.58 -4.23
N GLN A 295 8.47 -13.81 -3.93
CA GLN A 295 8.66 -12.48 -4.51
C GLN A 295 8.85 -12.57 -6.04
N GLN A 296 9.55 -13.58 -6.56
CA GLN A 296 9.65 -13.79 -7.99
C GLN A 296 8.29 -14.16 -8.62
N ILE A 297 7.48 -14.99 -7.96
CA ILE A 297 6.10 -15.27 -8.40
C ILE A 297 5.25 -13.99 -8.43
N MET A 298 5.38 -13.13 -7.41
CA MET A 298 4.68 -11.85 -7.35
C MET A 298 5.03 -10.94 -8.53
N VAL A 299 6.29 -10.91 -8.92
CA VAL A 299 6.78 -10.13 -10.06
C VAL A 299 6.34 -10.78 -11.38
N ASP A 300 6.61 -12.08 -11.57
CA ASP A 300 6.41 -12.76 -12.86
C ASP A 300 4.91 -12.95 -13.21
N LYS A 301 4.06 -13.18 -12.21
CA LYS A 301 2.64 -13.46 -12.43
C LYS A 301 1.72 -12.32 -11.99
N GLY A 302 2.16 -11.53 -11.04
CA GLY A 302 1.38 -10.43 -10.49
C GLY A 302 1.72 -9.07 -11.10
N GLY A 303 2.80 -8.95 -11.86
CA GLY A 303 3.27 -7.68 -12.42
C GLY A 303 3.69 -6.65 -11.36
N THR A 304 3.83 -7.08 -10.10
CA THR A 304 4.24 -6.20 -8.99
C THR A 304 5.76 -5.96 -9.04
N ARG A 305 6.23 -5.01 -8.24
CA ARG A 305 7.66 -4.78 -8.02
C ARG A 305 8.08 -5.35 -6.68
N SER A 306 9.33 -5.81 -6.59
CA SER A 306 9.93 -6.31 -5.36
C SER A 306 11.12 -5.46 -4.93
N LEU A 307 11.30 -5.32 -3.61
CA LEU A 307 12.50 -4.73 -3.01
C LEU A 307 13.54 -5.79 -2.63
N HIS A 308 13.26 -7.07 -2.87
CA HIS A 308 14.19 -8.17 -2.61
C HIS A 308 15.35 -8.14 -3.61
N LYS A 309 16.60 -8.07 -3.13
CA LYS A 309 17.82 -7.86 -3.95
C LYS A 309 18.05 -8.92 -5.05
N GLN A 310 17.53 -10.13 -4.86
CA GLN A 310 17.75 -11.25 -5.79
C GLN A 310 16.59 -11.43 -6.80
N VAL A 311 15.50 -10.69 -6.65
CA VAL A 311 14.36 -10.74 -7.56
C VAL A 311 14.64 -9.90 -8.80
N LYS A 312 14.22 -10.38 -9.96
CA LYS A 312 14.45 -9.72 -11.25
C LYS A 312 13.12 -9.29 -11.86
N ASP A 313 13.07 -8.03 -12.31
CA ASP A 313 11.94 -7.55 -13.12
C ASP A 313 11.90 -8.27 -14.48
N PRO A 314 10.69 -8.54 -15.03
CA PRO A 314 10.53 -9.00 -16.40
C PRO A 314 11.13 -8.02 -17.40
N PRO A 315 11.71 -8.48 -18.53
CA PRO A 315 12.27 -7.60 -19.55
C PRO A 315 11.27 -6.61 -20.17
N SER A 316 9.97 -6.91 -20.08
CA SER A 316 8.89 -6.03 -20.55
C SER A 316 8.59 -4.85 -19.62
N HIS A 317 9.09 -4.89 -18.39
CA HIS A 317 8.87 -3.82 -17.42
C HIS A 317 9.99 -2.77 -17.50
N VAL A 318 9.61 -1.51 -17.43
CA VAL A 318 10.60 -0.42 -17.29
C VAL A 318 11.21 -0.53 -15.89
N PRO A 319 12.54 -0.64 -15.72
CA PRO A 319 13.16 -0.74 -14.40
C PRO A 319 12.84 0.45 -13.51
N LEU A 320 12.62 0.24 -12.21
CA LEU A 320 12.38 1.34 -11.26
C LEU A 320 13.49 2.40 -11.30
N SER A 321 14.75 1.96 -11.51
CA SER A 321 15.90 2.86 -11.61
C SER A 321 15.88 3.79 -12.82
N ALA A 322 15.06 3.52 -13.82
CA ALA A 322 14.86 4.35 -15.01
C ALA A 322 13.70 5.34 -14.85
N LEU A 323 12.94 5.26 -13.76
CA LEU A 323 11.77 6.10 -13.50
C LEU A 323 12.14 7.27 -12.59
N LYS A 324 11.52 8.43 -12.84
CA LYS A 324 11.52 9.55 -11.90
C LYS A 324 10.42 9.27 -10.87
N LEU A 325 10.82 8.74 -9.72
CA LEU A 325 9.89 8.32 -8.68
C LEU A 325 9.55 9.46 -7.72
N TRP A 326 8.30 9.53 -7.27
CA TRP A 326 7.85 10.27 -6.10
C TRP A 326 7.69 9.26 -4.96
N PRO A 327 8.67 9.22 -4.02
CA PRO A 327 8.63 8.27 -2.92
C PRO A 327 7.48 8.58 -1.96
N GLU A 328 6.81 7.55 -1.46
CA GLU A 328 5.74 7.67 -0.49
C GLU A 328 6.22 8.25 0.84
N ASP A 329 5.52 9.29 1.32
CA ASP A 329 5.56 9.74 2.71
C ASP A 329 4.30 9.24 3.45
N ALA A 330 4.39 8.02 3.96
CA ALA A 330 3.24 7.37 4.61
C ALA A 330 2.71 8.14 5.83
N ALA A 331 3.57 8.86 6.58
CA ALA A 331 3.15 9.65 7.73
C ALA A 331 2.39 10.91 7.30
N ALA A 332 2.84 11.54 6.22
CA ALA A 332 2.13 12.67 5.64
C ALA A 332 0.80 12.22 5.01
N VAL A 333 0.76 11.09 4.30
CA VAL A 333 -0.48 10.49 3.77
C VAL A 333 -1.49 10.26 4.89
N GLU A 334 -1.06 9.66 6.01
CA GLU A 334 -1.92 9.40 7.18
C GLU A 334 -2.50 10.70 7.74
N SER A 335 -1.66 11.71 7.95
CA SER A 335 -2.07 12.98 8.54
C SER A 335 -3.03 13.82 7.66
N HIS A 336 -3.02 13.60 6.34
CA HIS A 336 -3.88 14.32 5.38
C HIS A 336 -5.06 13.48 4.86
N ALA A 337 -5.17 12.21 5.24
CA ALA A 337 -6.13 11.27 4.66
C ALA A 337 -7.59 11.75 4.76
N ASP A 338 -8.02 12.27 5.91
CA ASP A 338 -9.40 12.73 6.11
C ASP A 338 -9.72 13.99 5.30
N GLU A 339 -8.77 14.93 5.20
CA GLU A 339 -8.91 16.11 4.36
C GLU A 339 -9.02 15.73 2.89
N ILE A 340 -8.14 14.83 2.41
CA ILE A 340 -8.16 14.34 1.04
C ILE A 340 -9.48 13.66 0.74
N LYS A 341 -9.93 12.72 1.59
CA LYS A 341 -11.21 12.02 1.41
C LYS A 341 -12.38 13.00 1.31
N LYS A 342 -12.42 14.01 2.17
CA LYS A 342 -13.48 15.01 2.17
C LYS A 342 -13.46 15.86 0.90
N ARG A 343 -12.31 16.50 0.61
CA ARG A 343 -12.20 17.45 -0.50
C ARG A 343 -12.32 16.76 -1.86
N TYR A 344 -11.81 15.54 -1.97
CA TYR A 344 -11.97 14.74 -3.19
C TYR A 344 -13.46 14.44 -3.47
N ARG A 345 -14.26 14.07 -2.45
CA ARG A 345 -15.71 13.89 -2.62
C ARG A 345 -16.43 15.17 -3.03
N GLU A 346 -16.01 16.32 -2.52
CA GLU A 346 -16.58 17.63 -2.90
C GLU A 346 -16.34 17.93 -4.38
N LEU A 347 -15.19 17.53 -4.94
CA LEU A 347 -14.83 17.80 -6.33
C LEU A 347 -15.40 16.77 -7.32
N PHE A 348 -15.38 15.49 -6.99
CA PHE A 348 -15.69 14.41 -7.93
C PHE A 348 -17.01 13.67 -7.63
N GLY A 349 -17.63 13.94 -6.50
CA GLY A 349 -18.74 13.15 -5.99
C GLY A 349 -18.26 11.82 -5.41
N GLY A 350 -19.08 11.11 -4.63
CA GLY A 350 -18.69 9.83 -4.05
C GLY A 350 -19.78 9.19 -3.25
#